data_24937d38da5bafb23b2bf4710386a17e
#
_entry.id   24937d38da5bafb23b2bf4710386a17e
#
_cell.length_a   1.000
_cell.length_b   1.000
_cell.length_c   1.000
_cell.angle_alpha   90.00
_cell.angle_beta   90.00
_cell.angle_gamma   90.00
#
_symmetry.space_group_name_H-M   'P 1'
#
loop_
_entity.id
_entity.type
_entity.pdbx_description
1 polymer ?
#
loop_
_entity_poly.entity_id
_entity_poly.type
_entity_poly.pdbx_seq_one_letter_code
_entity_poly.pdbx_strand_id
1 'polypeptide(L)'
;IFDEYSDYCLTLCKDTVSNKQLMAKLQESKFDVILSDAIGPCGELIAELLQIPFLYSLRFSPGYYLEKYSGGLPLPPSYVPVILSGLSGQMTFKERVKNMICMLYFDFWFQTFREKKWDQFYSETLGRPTTLIETMGKAEMWLIRSYWDLEFPHPTLPNVYYVGGVHCKPAKPLPKEMEDFVQSSGEHGVVVFSLGSMVSNMTEEKANAIAWALAQIPQKVLWRFDGKTPATLGPNTRIYKWLPQNDLLGHPKTKAFITHGGANGLYEAIHHGIPMIGIPLFGEQHDNIAHMVAKGAAVTLNIRTMSRSDLLNALEEVIDNPFYKENAMWLSTIHHDQPMKPLDRAVFWIEFVMRHKGAKHLRPLAYNLTWYQYHSLDVIGFLLSCVATTIVLSVKCLLFIYRFFVKKENKMKNE
;
A
#
# COMPACT_ATOMS: atom_id res chain seq x y z
N ILE A 1 -6.36 18.44 -0.90
CA ILE A 1 -5.99 17.44 0.14
C ILE A 1 -4.53 17.01 -0.03
N PHE A 2 -4.11 16.45 -1.19
CA PHE A 2 -2.71 15.98 -1.35
C PHE A 2 -1.69 17.12 -1.31
N ASP A 3 -1.98 18.25 -1.93
CA ASP A 3 -1.10 19.44 -1.89
C ASP A 3 -1.02 20.03 -0.49
N GLU A 4 -2.14 20.20 0.17
CA GLU A 4 -2.22 20.70 1.55
C GLU A 4 -1.45 19.80 2.51
N TYR A 5 -1.57 18.47 2.36
CA TYR A 5 -0.80 17.51 3.15
C TYR A 5 0.70 17.63 2.85
N SER A 6 1.08 17.75 1.58
CA SER A 6 2.47 17.94 1.17
C SER A 6 3.06 19.23 1.74
N ASP A 7 2.32 20.35 1.68
CA ASP A 7 2.74 21.63 2.22
C ASP A 7 2.86 21.58 3.76
N TYR A 8 1.97 20.88 4.43
CA TYR A 8 2.07 20.62 5.87
C TYR A 8 3.34 19.84 6.24
N CYS A 9 3.59 18.73 5.54
CA CYS A 9 4.80 17.93 5.75
C CYS A 9 6.07 18.73 5.46
N LEU A 10 6.09 19.53 4.40
CA LEU A 10 7.21 20.39 4.04
C LEU A 10 7.49 21.44 5.13
N THR A 11 6.46 22.07 5.67
CA THR A 11 6.58 23.03 6.76
C THR A 11 7.15 22.36 8.01
N LEU A 12 6.58 21.21 8.40
CA LEU A 12 7.06 20.43 9.54
C LEU A 12 8.52 20.01 9.38
N CYS A 13 8.92 19.61 8.18
CA CYS A 13 10.30 19.25 7.89
C CYS A 13 11.25 20.45 7.99
N LYS A 14 10.86 21.61 7.43
CA LYS A 14 11.62 22.86 7.55
C LYS A 14 11.84 23.25 9.01
N ASP A 15 10.79 23.22 9.80
CA ASP A 15 10.85 23.53 11.23
C ASP A 15 11.78 22.56 11.97
N THR A 16 11.70 21.26 11.63
CA THR A 16 12.53 20.22 12.25
C THR A 16 14.01 20.44 11.97
N VAL A 17 14.41 20.57 10.69
CA VAL A 17 15.84 20.70 10.34
C VAL A 17 16.42 22.07 10.69
N SER A 18 15.58 23.11 10.79
CA SER A 18 15.99 24.45 11.23
C SER A 18 16.15 24.56 12.75
N ASN A 19 15.62 23.61 13.50
CA ASN A 19 15.75 23.58 14.95
C ASN A 19 17.14 23.09 15.36
N LYS A 20 18.06 24.04 15.56
CA LYS A 20 19.46 23.74 15.89
C LYS A 20 19.63 22.90 17.16
N GLN A 21 18.79 23.11 18.18
CA GLN A 21 18.85 22.32 19.42
C GLN A 21 18.45 20.88 19.19
N LEU A 22 17.38 20.65 18.42
CA LEU A 22 16.93 19.31 18.07
C LEU A 22 17.98 18.58 17.22
N MET A 23 18.51 19.22 16.17
CA MET A 23 19.52 18.62 15.31
C MET A 23 20.82 18.31 16.07
N ALA A 24 21.28 19.20 16.95
CA ALA A 24 22.42 18.94 17.82
C ALA A 24 22.18 17.71 18.74
N LYS A 25 21.00 17.64 19.36
CA LYS A 25 20.63 16.49 20.20
C LYS A 25 20.59 15.18 19.41
N LEU A 26 20.06 15.19 18.18
CA LEU A 26 20.05 14.00 17.31
C LEU A 26 21.48 13.56 16.95
N GLN A 27 22.36 14.52 16.63
CA GLN A 27 23.77 14.25 16.34
C GLN A 27 24.52 13.66 17.54
N GLU A 28 24.33 14.23 18.73
CA GLU A 28 24.93 13.78 19.98
C GLU A 28 24.43 12.39 20.40
N SER A 29 23.19 12.04 20.06
CA SER A 29 22.58 10.75 20.41
C SER A 29 23.21 9.57 19.66
N LYS A 30 23.96 9.79 18.57
CA LYS A 30 24.71 8.78 17.81
C LYS A 30 23.84 7.58 17.42
N PHE A 31 22.67 7.83 16.86
CA PHE A 31 21.80 6.78 16.36
C PHE A 31 22.47 5.99 15.22
N ASP A 32 22.20 4.70 15.14
CA ASP A 32 22.74 3.81 14.12
C ASP A 32 21.89 3.77 12.86
N VAL A 33 20.61 4.14 12.93
CA VAL A 33 19.66 4.02 11.84
C VAL A 33 18.44 4.92 12.06
N ILE A 34 17.80 5.36 10.98
CA ILE A 34 16.48 5.99 11.02
C ILE A 34 15.46 5.04 10.38
N LEU A 35 14.34 4.82 11.08
CA LEU A 35 13.15 4.22 10.53
C LEU A 35 12.12 5.32 10.28
N SER A 36 11.78 5.57 9.02
CA SER A 36 10.89 6.65 8.60
C SER A 36 9.62 6.12 7.92
N ASP A 37 8.58 6.94 7.91
CA ASP A 37 7.39 6.71 7.08
C ASP A 37 7.60 7.41 5.73
N ALA A 38 7.48 6.67 4.63
CA ALA A 38 7.71 7.22 3.28
C ALA A 38 6.61 8.21 2.82
N ILE A 39 5.45 8.24 3.48
CA ILE A 39 4.33 9.13 3.10
C ILE A 39 4.57 10.57 3.53
N GLY A 40 5.26 10.77 4.64
CA GLY A 40 5.69 12.08 5.13
C GLY A 40 7.20 12.26 4.97
N PRO A 41 7.69 12.77 3.82
CA PRO A 41 9.12 12.98 3.61
C PRO A 41 9.73 13.86 4.69
N CYS A 42 10.92 13.56 5.11
CA CYS A 42 11.88 14.30 5.95
C CYS A 42 12.92 13.38 6.60
N GLY A 43 12.54 12.14 6.94
CA GLY A 43 13.43 11.20 7.61
C GLY A 43 14.70 10.93 6.81
N GLU A 44 14.60 10.83 5.49
CA GLU A 44 15.72 10.67 4.57
C GLU A 44 16.63 11.90 4.54
N LEU A 45 16.06 13.12 4.63
CA LEU A 45 16.85 14.35 4.71
C LEU A 45 17.62 14.42 6.02
N ILE A 46 16.99 14.06 7.14
CA ILE A 46 17.64 13.99 8.45
C ILE A 46 18.74 12.92 8.41
N ALA A 47 18.51 11.79 7.78
CA ALA A 47 19.50 10.72 7.63
C ALA A 47 20.74 11.21 6.85
N GLU A 48 20.55 11.94 5.76
CA GLU A 48 21.64 12.57 5.00
C GLU A 48 22.42 13.59 5.85
N LEU A 49 21.72 14.45 6.59
CA LEU A 49 22.36 15.44 7.46
C LEU A 49 23.17 14.78 8.61
N LEU A 50 22.68 13.69 9.15
CA LEU A 50 23.33 12.94 10.23
C LEU A 50 24.33 11.89 9.72
N GLN A 51 24.38 11.63 8.42
CA GLN A 51 25.21 10.63 7.76
C GLN A 51 25.00 9.20 8.31
N ILE A 52 23.74 8.83 8.55
CA ILE A 52 23.35 7.49 9.02
C ILE A 52 22.41 6.83 8.03
N PRO A 53 22.40 5.49 7.94
CA PRO A 53 21.49 4.77 7.06
C PRO A 53 20.03 4.92 7.51
N PHE A 54 19.10 4.76 6.58
CA PHE A 54 17.68 4.77 6.89
C PHE A 54 16.91 3.69 6.14
N LEU A 55 15.77 3.31 6.73
CA LEU A 55 14.80 2.40 6.15
C LEU A 55 13.44 3.09 6.11
N TYR A 56 12.61 2.66 5.17
CA TYR A 56 11.21 3.04 5.16
C TYR A 56 10.31 1.96 5.75
N SER A 57 9.30 2.41 6.48
CA SER A 57 8.12 1.62 6.86
C SER A 57 6.91 2.18 6.13
N LEU A 58 6.34 1.42 5.20
CA LEU A 58 5.18 1.83 4.42
C LEU A 58 3.94 1.06 4.90
N ARG A 59 2.83 1.77 5.20
CA ARG A 59 1.64 1.22 5.88
C ARG A 59 0.60 0.60 4.98
N PHE A 60 0.80 0.58 3.68
CA PHE A 60 -0.12 0.02 2.70
C PHE A 60 0.63 -0.62 1.54
N SER A 61 -0.13 -1.24 0.63
CA SER A 61 0.42 -1.88 -0.56
C SER A 61 1.33 -0.95 -1.33
N PRO A 62 2.48 -1.44 -1.80
CA PRO A 62 3.26 -0.69 -2.76
C PRO A 62 2.44 -0.57 -4.05
N GLY A 63 2.56 0.52 -4.73
CA GLY A 63 1.81 0.55 -5.96
C GLY A 63 1.83 1.81 -6.71
N TYR A 64 2.61 2.79 -6.24
CA TYR A 64 2.56 3.91 -7.06
C TYR A 64 3.84 4.72 -7.12
N TYR A 65 3.88 5.88 -6.57
CA TYR A 65 4.89 6.86 -6.88
C TYR A 65 6.21 6.64 -6.13
N LEU A 66 6.11 6.37 -4.83
CA LEU A 66 7.28 6.28 -3.97
C LEU A 66 8.12 5.03 -4.31
N GLU A 67 7.49 3.89 -4.37
CA GLU A 67 8.16 2.63 -4.65
C GLU A 67 8.58 2.50 -6.11
N LYS A 68 7.82 3.09 -7.03
CA LYS A 68 8.13 3.06 -8.45
C LYS A 68 9.35 3.94 -8.77
N TYR A 69 9.34 5.19 -8.33
CA TYR A 69 10.37 6.15 -8.70
C TYR A 69 11.55 6.19 -7.74
N SER A 70 11.29 6.07 -6.43
CA SER A 70 12.36 6.05 -5.43
C SER A 70 12.79 4.63 -5.07
N GLY A 71 11.87 3.65 -5.12
CA GLY A 71 12.13 2.24 -4.82
C GLY A 71 12.55 1.41 -6.03
N GLY A 72 12.41 1.92 -7.27
CA GLY A 72 12.71 1.15 -8.48
C GLY A 72 11.82 -0.07 -8.69
N LEU A 73 10.69 -0.18 -7.97
CA LEU A 73 9.80 -1.32 -8.02
C LEU A 73 9.02 -1.34 -9.34
N PRO A 74 9.13 -2.40 -10.17
CA PRO A 74 8.37 -2.49 -11.41
C PRO A 74 6.90 -2.80 -11.11
N LEU A 75 6.00 -1.97 -11.63
CA LEU A 75 4.55 -2.10 -11.42
C LEU A 75 3.83 -2.11 -12.78
N PRO A 76 3.82 -3.25 -13.48
CA PRO A 76 3.18 -3.38 -14.79
C PRO A 76 1.67 -3.15 -14.70
N PRO A 77 1.09 -2.11 -15.34
CA PRO A 77 -0.32 -1.76 -15.19
C PRO A 77 -1.28 -2.75 -15.86
N SER A 78 -0.76 -3.73 -16.58
CA SER A 78 -1.56 -4.78 -17.21
C SER A 78 -2.18 -5.75 -16.21
N TYR A 79 -1.59 -5.94 -15.03
CA TYR A 79 -2.05 -6.85 -13.99
C TYR A 79 -1.80 -6.38 -12.55
N VAL A 80 -1.03 -5.28 -12.35
CA VAL A 80 -0.84 -4.66 -11.04
C VAL A 80 -1.77 -3.47 -10.94
N PRO A 81 -2.77 -3.49 -10.03
CA PRO A 81 -3.66 -2.36 -9.83
C PRO A 81 -2.90 -1.15 -9.29
N VAL A 82 -3.20 0.01 -9.84
CA VAL A 82 -2.74 1.29 -9.29
C VAL A 82 -3.48 1.56 -7.98
N ILE A 83 -2.78 1.97 -6.94
CA ILE A 83 -3.41 2.31 -5.66
C ILE A 83 -4.51 3.37 -5.84
N LEU A 84 -5.48 3.38 -4.95
CA LEU A 84 -6.68 4.25 -5.00
C LEU A 84 -7.61 3.96 -6.20
N SER A 85 -7.33 2.92 -6.99
CA SER A 85 -8.19 2.53 -8.12
C SER A 85 -9.36 1.65 -7.70
N GLY A 86 -9.25 0.96 -6.56
CA GLY A 86 -10.20 -0.05 -6.08
C GLY A 86 -10.31 -1.26 -7.02
N LEU A 87 -9.29 -1.50 -7.86
CA LEU A 87 -9.24 -2.62 -8.80
C LEU A 87 -8.60 -3.86 -8.15
N SER A 88 -8.84 -5.01 -8.75
CA SER A 88 -8.20 -6.28 -8.37
C SER A 88 -7.09 -6.67 -9.35
N GLY A 89 -6.27 -7.67 -8.99
CA GLY A 89 -5.24 -8.22 -9.88
C GLY A 89 -5.81 -8.93 -11.12
N GLN A 90 -7.11 -9.27 -11.12
CA GLN A 90 -7.82 -9.81 -12.28
C GLN A 90 -8.69 -8.71 -12.89
N MET A 91 -8.17 -8.05 -13.92
CA MET A 91 -8.82 -6.92 -14.57
C MET A 91 -9.38 -7.30 -15.94
N THR A 92 -10.63 -6.92 -16.18
CA THR A 92 -11.23 -6.89 -17.52
C THR A 92 -10.50 -5.87 -18.40
N PHE A 93 -10.74 -5.90 -19.72
CA PHE A 93 -10.15 -4.91 -20.62
C PHE A 93 -10.48 -3.46 -20.21
N LYS A 94 -11.75 -3.18 -19.82
CA LYS A 94 -12.17 -1.85 -19.37
C LYS A 94 -11.44 -1.41 -18.10
N GLU A 95 -11.26 -2.33 -17.16
CA GLU A 95 -10.51 -2.06 -15.90
C GLU A 95 -9.03 -1.84 -16.18
N ARG A 96 -8.40 -2.57 -17.12
CA ARG A 96 -7.02 -2.31 -17.54
C ARG A 96 -6.86 -0.92 -18.19
N VAL A 97 -7.85 -0.49 -18.98
CA VAL A 97 -7.87 0.89 -19.52
C VAL A 97 -7.97 1.90 -18.38
N LYS A 98 -8.89 1.70 -17.42
CA LYS A 98 -8.99 2.54 -16.22
C LYS A 98 -7.67 2.57 -15.48
N ASN A 99 -7.05 1.42 -15.23
CA ASN A 99 -5.78 1.30 -14.51
C ASN A 99 -4.64 2.07 -15.19
N MET A 100 -4.54 1.94 -16.53
CA MET A 100 -3.56 2.70 -17.33
C MET A 100 -3.78 4.21 -17.24
N ILE A 101 -5.04 4.66 -17.32
CA ILE A 101 -5.39 6.09 -17.19
C ILE A 101 -5.02 6.59 -15.79
N CYS A 102 -5.35 5.82 -14.74
CA CYS A 102 -4.97 6.16 -13.36
C CYS A 102 -3.44 6.30 -13.23
N MET A 103 -2.69 5.34 -13.78
CA MET A 103 -1.23 5.39 -13.76
C MET A 103 -0.69 6.66 -14.42
N LEU A 104 -1.13 6.95 -15.63
CA LEU A 104 -0.67 8.14 -16.38
C LEU A 104 -1.07 9.45 -15.69
N TYR A 105 -2.28 9.48 -15.12
CA TYR A 105 -2.75 10.64 -14.36
C TYR A 105 -1.87 10.92 -13.14
N PHE A 106 -1.59 9.91 -12.35
CA PHE A 106 -0.76 10.06 -11.18
C PHE A 106 0.71 10.35 -11.53
N ASP A 107 1.28 9.69 -12.56
CA ASP A 107 2.62 9.98 -13.04
C ASP A 107 2.74 11.46 -13.42
N PHE A 108 1.80 11.97 -14.21
CA PHE A 108 1.78 13.36 -14.62
C PHE A 108 1.65 14.31 -13.43
N TRP A 109 0.70 14.02 -12.51
CA TRP A 109 0.39 14.91 -11.40
C TRP A 109 1.55 15.00 -10.40
N PHE A 110 2.14 13.88 -10.03
CA PHE A 110 3.25 13.83 -9.09
C PHE A 110 4.52 14.52 -9.67
N GLN A 111 4.87 14.24 -10.93
CA GLN A 111 6.05 14.82 -11.56
C GLN A 111 5.91 16.33 -11.81
N THR A 112 4.69 16.82 -12.03
CA THR A 112 4.48 18.22 -12.42
C THR A 112 4.34 19.16 -11.22
N PHE A 113 3.66 18.74 -10.17
CA PHE A 113 3.20 19.66 -9.12
C PHE A 113 3.87 19.44 -7.76
N ARG A 114 4.25 18.22 -7.42
CA ARG A 114 4.69 17.89 -6.07
C ARG A 114 6.20 18.06 -5.85
N GLU A 115 7.02 17.77 -6.84
CA GLU A 115 8.47 17.61 -6.65
C GLU A 115 9.23 18.92 -6.49
N LYS A 116 8.90 19.96 -7.25
CA LYS A 116 9.71 21.19 -7.33
C LYS A 116 9.97 21.88 -5.98
N LYS A 117 8.95 21.92 -5.09
CA LYS A 117 9.09 22.56 -3.78
C LYS A 117 10.02 21.76 -2.87
N TRP A 118 9.92 20.43 -2.91
CA TRP A 118 10.76 19.53 -2.15
C TRP A 118 12.19 19.52 -2.68
N ASP A 119 12.38 19.45 -3.97
CA ASP A 119 13.70 19.44 -4.62
C ASP A 119 14.48 20.71 -4.31
N GLN A 120 13.82 21.88 -4.38
CA GLN A 120 14.43 23.14 -4.01
C GLN A 120 14.84 23.12 -2.53
N PHE A 121 13.95 22.74 -1.62
CA PHE A 121 14.23 22.72 -0.19
C PHE A 121 15.35 21.74 0.18
N TYR A 122 15.36 20.56 -0.43
CA TYR A 122 16.42 19.56 -0.19
C TYR A 122 17.77 20.03 -0.73
N SER A 123 17.79 20.63 -1.92
CA SER A 123 19.01 21.17 -2.51
C SER A 123 19.58 22.32 -1.67
N GLU A 124 18.74 23.22 -1.19
CA GLU A 124 19.15 24.33 -0.30
C GLU A 124 19.69 23.80 1.03
N THR A 125 19.01 22.83 1.63
CA THR A 125 19.38 22.27 2.95
C THR A 125 20.68 21.46 2.89
N LEU A 126 20.89 20.67 1.80
CA LEU A 126 22.08 19.85 1.63
C LEU A 126 23.25 20.61 0.97
N GLY A 127 23.03 21.82 0.47
CA GLY A 127 24.05 22.64 -0.19
C GLY A 127 24.53 22.06 -1.53
N ARG A 128 23.73 21.19 -2.16
CA ARG A 128 24.03 20.57 -3.47
C ARG A 128 22.74 20.26 -4.23
N PRO A 129 22.76 20.30 -5.57
CA PRO A 129 21.61 19.87 -6.37
C PRO A 129 21.19 18.43 -6.02
N THR A 130 19.94 18.22 -5.68
CA THR A 130 19.34 16.92 -5.41
C THR A 130 17.83 16.97 -5.59
N THR A 131 17.20 15.81 -5.67
CA THR A 131 15.75 15.69 -5.72
C THR A 131 15.21 14.89 -4.53
N LEU A 132 13.93 15.05 -4.23
CA LEU A 132 13.25 14.23 -3.24
C LEU A 132 13.37 12.74 -3.60
N ILE A 133 13.10 12.40 -4.87
CA ILE A 133 13.16 11.02 -5.38
C ILE A 133 14.56 10.44 -5.22
N GLU A 134 15.60 11.19 -5.60
CA GLU A 134 16.99 10.74 -5.44
C GLU A 134 17.31 10.46 -3.95
N THR A 135 16.91 11.36 -3.05
CA THR A 135 17.17 11.21 -1.63
C THR A 135 16.40 10.03 -1.04
N MET A 136 15.11 9.88 -1.35
CA MET A 136 14.31 8.73 -0.96
C MET A 136 14.86 7.41 -1.51
N GLY A 137 15.42 7.44 -2.73
CA GLY A 137 16.04 6.29 -3.39
C GLY A 137 17.28 5.75 -2.67
N LYS A 138 17.84 6.48 -1.69
CA LYS A 138 18.95 6.01 -0.85
C LYS A 138 18.50 5.10 0.29
N ALA A 139 17.21 4.88 0.48
CA ALA A 139 16.70 3.95 1.47
C ALA A 139 17.38 2.57 1.35
N GLU A 140 17.89 2.07 2.44
CA GLU A 140 18.55 0.77 2.46
C GLU A 140 17.54 -0.36 2.31
N MET A 141 16.38 -0.25 2.96
CA MET A 141 15.30 -1.23 2.92
C MET A 141 13.94 -0.54 2.92
N TRP A 142 12.97 -1.22 2.31
CA TRP A 142 11.54 -0.87 2.33
C TRP A 142 10.77 -1.97 3.07
N LEU A 143 10.26 -1.66 4.25
CA LEU A 143 9.44 -2.56 5.06
C LEU A 143 7.96 -2.25 4.79
N ILE A 144 7.33 -3.06 3.97
CA ILE A 144 5.92 -2.89 3.57
C ILE A 144 5.04 -3.61 4.60
N ARG A 145 4.14 -2.86 5.26
CA ARG A 145 3.21 -3.43 6.26
C ARG A 145 2.00 -4.09 5.62
N SER A 146 2.28 -4.91 4.61
CA SER A 146 1.38 -5.82 3.93
C SER A 146 2.05 -7.18 3.74
N TYR A 147 1.35 -8.20 3.24
CA TYR A 147 1.88 -9.52 2.96
C TYR A 147 1.05 -10.24 1.87
N TRP A 148 1.53 -11.38 1.39
CA TRP A 148 0.95 -12.13 0.27
C TRP A 148 -0.40 -12.80 0.59
N ASP A 149 -0.80 -12.84 1.85
CA ASP A 149 -2.16 -13.17 2.27
C ASP A 149 -3.19 -12.12 1.78
N LEU A 150 -2.79 -10.85 1.74
CA LEU A 150 -3.60 -9.73 1.27
C LEU A 150 -3.26 -9.32 -0.16
N GLU A 151 -1.97 -9.12 -0.46
CA GLU A 151 -1.50 -8.56 -1.73
C GLU A 151 -1.87 -9.41 -2.95
N PHE A 152 -2.07 -8.75 -4.08
CA PHE A 152 -2.04 -9.42 -5.38
C PHE A 152 -0.58 -9.67 -5.80
N PRO A 153 -0.26 -10.84 -6.38
CA PRO A 153 1.10 -11.13 -6.84
C PRO A 153 1.61 -10.07 -7.81
N HIS A 154 2.75 -9.50 -7.50
CA HIS A 154 3.44 -8.51 -8.34
C HIS A 154 4.96 -8.63 -8.15
N PRO A 155 5.79 -8.05 -9.06
CA PRO A 155 7.23 -8.05 -8.91
C PRO A 155 7.68 -7.39 -7.61
N THR A 156 8.77 -7.88 -7.04
CA THR A 156 9.41 -7.29 -5.85
C THR A 156 10.91 -7.20 -6.04
N LEU A 157 11.59 -6.50 -5.15
CA LEU A 157 13.05 -6.27 -5.19
C LEU A 157 13.72 -6.81 -3.92
N PRO A 158 15.02 -7.13 -3.96
CA PRO A 158 15.74 -7.67 -2.81
C PRO A 158 15.75 -6.78 -1.57
N ASN A 159 15.59 -5.46 -1.72
CA ASN A 159 15.51 -4.51 -0.61
C ASN A 159 14.06 -4.16 -0.20
N VAL A 160 13.07 -4.89 -0.69
CA VAL A 160 11.64 -4.71 -0.36
C VAL A 160 11.14 -5.95 0.38
N TYR A 161 10.71 -5.77 1.62
CA TYR A 161 10.22 -6.86 2.47
C TYR A 161 8.83 -6.57 3.03
N TYR A 162 7.98 -7.59 2.97
CA TYR A 162 6.61 -7.55 3.46
C TYR A 162 6.56 -8.00 4.91
N VAL A 163 6.01 -7.12 5.76
CA VAL A 163 5.94 -7.28 7.23
C VAL A 163 4.53 -7.03 7.76
N GLY A 164 3.50 -7.34 6.96
CA GLY A 164 2.10 -7.21 7.36
C GLY A 164 1.80 -7.95 8.65
N GLY A 165 1.05 -7.33 9.56
CA GLY A 165 0.73 -7.92 10.85
C GLY A 165 1.80 -7.75 11.95
N VAL A 166 2.78 -6.85 11.78
CA VAL A 166 3.83 -6.59 12.80
C VAL A 166 3.29 -6.28 14.21
N HIS A 167 2.07 -5.77 14.30
CA HIS A 167 1.42 -5.38 15.55
C HIS A 167 0.46 -6.46 16.07
N CYS A 168 0.14 -7.49 15.27
CA CYS A 168 -0.78 -8.55 15.65
C CYS A 168 -0.22 -9.39 16.79
N LYS A 169 -1.09 -9.76 17.73
CA LYS A 169 -0.75 -10.52 18.93
C LYS A 169 -1.86 -11.51 19.23
N PRO A 170 -1.56 -12.61 19.93
CA PRO A 170 -2.60 -13.44 20.51
C PRO A 170 -3.55 -12.61 21.38
N ALA A 171 -4.84 -12.93 21.33
CA ALA A 171 -5.85 -12.23 22.11
C ALA A 171 -5.61 -12.38 23.62
N LYS A 172 -5.78 -11.30 24.34
CA LYS A 172 -5.78 -11.28 25.81
C LYS A 172 -7.19 -11.39 26.37
N PRO A 173 -7.37 -11.83 27.59
CA PRO A 173 -8.67 -11.80 28.27
C PRO A 173 -9.27 -10.39 28.25
N LEU A 174 -10.57 -10.32 28.02
CA LEU A 174 -11.30 -9.06 28.02
C LEU A 174 -11.53 -8.55 29.45
N PRO A 175 -11.74 -7.22 29.64
CA PRO A 175 -12.24 -6.70 30.89
C PRO A 175 -13.54 -7.38 31.30
N LYS A 176 -13.73 -7.68 32.59
CA LYS A 176 -14.84 -8.50 33.10
C LYS A 176 -16.21 -8.05 32.58
N GLU A 177 -16.52 -6.76 32.63
CA GLU A 177 -17.83 -6.24 32.19
C GLU A 177 -18.04 -6.46 30.67
N MET A 178 -16.96 -6.37 29.87
CA MET A 178 -17.01 -6.61 28.42
C MET A 178 -17.14 -8.11 28.15
N GLU A 179 -16.41 -8.94 28.88
CA GLU A 179 -16.51 -10.40 28.81
C GLU A 179 -17.91 -10.88 29.15
N ASP A 180 -18.50 -10.38 30.23
CA ASP A 180 -19.88 -10.71 30.63
C ASP A 180 -20.90 -10.38 29.53
N PHE A 181 -20.69 -9.23 28.84
CA PHE A 181 -21.52 -8.84 27.70
C PHE A 181 -21.30 -9.76 26.49
N VAL A 182 -20.07 -10.11 26.17
CA VAL A 182 -19.76 -11.05 25.09
C VAL A 182 -20.36 -12.43 25.38
N GLN A 183 -20.22 -12.93 26.61
CA GLN A 183 -20.78 -14.23 27.02
C GLN A 183 -22.32 -14.25 26.97
N SER A 184 -22.97 -13.12 27.23
CA SER A 184 -24.43 -12.99 27.14
C SER A 184 -24.99 -13.12 25.71
N SER A 185 -24.13 -13.21 24.68
CA SER A 185 -24.53 -13.44 23.28
C SER A 185 -24.95 -14.88 22.99
N GLY A 186 -24.69 -15.83 23.90
CA GLY A 186 -24.98 -17.25 23.68
C GLY A 186 -24.30 -17.81 22.44
N GLU A 187 -25.04 -18.53 21.62
CA GLU A 187 -24.55 -19.12 20.35
C GLU A 187 -24.50 -18.10 19.21
N HIS A 188 -25.22 -17.00 19.30
CA HIS A 188 -25.24 -15.98 18.25
C HIS A 188 -23.90 -15.27 18.10
N GLY A 189 -23.16 -15.13 19.20
CA GLY A 189 -21.85 -14.48 19.19
C GLY A 189 -21.92 -12.97 19.06
N VAL A 190 -20.79 -12.36 18.67
CA VAL A 190 -20.63 -10.91 18.65
C VAL A 190 -20.14 -10.37 17.32
N VAL A 191 -20.50 -9.13 17.03
CA VAL A 191 -19.97 -8.31 15.94
C VAL A 191 -19.17 -7.17 16.56
N VAL A 192 -17.96 -6.97 16.09
CA VAL A 192 -17.12 -5.82 16.44
C VAL A 192 -17.29 -4.75 15.38
N PHE A 193 -17.46 -3.49 15.79
CA PHE A 193 -17.60 -2.38 14.87
C PHE A 193 -16.65 -1.22 15.20
N SER A 194 -15.76 -0.87 14.28
CA SER A 194 -14.84 0.25 14.43
C SER A 194 -14.47 0.87 13.08
N LEU A 195 -14.64 2.18 12.96
CA LEU A 195 -14.15 2.96 11.80
C LEU A 195 -12.74 3.56 12.06
N GLY A 196 -11.97 2.94 12.94
CA GLY A 196 -10.60 3.34 13.26
C GLY A 196 -10.50 4.52 14.23
N SER A 197 -9.28 4.95 14.51
CA SER A 197 -8.99 5.98 15.53
C SER A 197 -9.32 7.40 15.08
N MET A 198 -9.33 7.67 13.78
CA MET A 198 -9.53 9.02 13.23
C MET A 198 -10.99 9.40 13.08
N VAL A 199 -11.88 8.42 12.87
CA VAL A 199 -13.32 8.63 12.68
C VAL A 199 -14.07 8.04 13.87
N SER A 200 -14.33 8.87 14.86
CA SER A 200 -14.97 8.45 16.10
C SER A 200 -16.46 8.81 16.18
N ASN A 201 -16.93 9.68 15.29
CA ASN A 201 -18.37 10.06 15.20
C ASN A 201 -18.80 10.23 13.74
N MET A 202 -20.09 10.40 13.54
CA MET A 202 -20.70 10.65 12.24
C MET A 202 -22.00 11.45 12.41
N THR A 203 -22.65 11.81 11.30
CA THR A 203 -23.94 12.50 11.36
C THR A 203 -24.99 11.65 12.10
N GLU A 204 -25.91 12.30 12.82
CA GLU A 204 -26.97 11.63 13.60
C GLU A 204 -27.82 10.73 12.69
N GLU A 205 -28.12 11.15 11.47
CA GLU A 205 -28.84 10.35 10.48
C GLU A 205 -28.13 9.02 10.17
N LYS A 206 -26.83 9.06 9.87
CA LYS A 206 -26.03 7.87 9.58
C LYS A 206 -25.88 6.97 10.80
N ALA A 207 -25.66 7.56 11.97
CA ALA A 207 -25.56 6.80 13.22
C ALA A 207 -26.89 6.07 13.54
N ASN A 208 -28.03 6.73 13.35
CA ASN A 208 -29.35 6.11 13.52
C ASN A 208 -29.62 5.00 12.49
N ALA A 209 -29.26 5.20 11.22
CA ALA A 209 -29.42 4.19 10.18
C ALA A 209 -28.60 2.92 10.49
N ILE A 210 -27.35 3.10 10.92
CA ILE A 210 -26.47 2.00 11.34
C ILE A 210 -27.02 1.31 12.59
N ALA A 211 -27.35 2.06 13.63
CA ALA A 211 -27.89 1.51 14.89
C ALA A 211 -29.16 0.70 14.67
N TRP A 212 -30.03 1.18 13.76
CA TRP A 212 -31.22 0.44 13.37
C TRP A 212 -30.88 -0.94 12.75
N ALA A 213 -29.93 -0.99 11.83
CA ALA A 213 -29.52 -2.26 11.21
C ALA A 213 -28.93 -3.23 12.25
N LEU A 214 -28.06 -2.71 13.14
CA LEU A 214 -27.46 -3.50 14.22
C LEU A 214 -28.49 -4.03 15.19
N ALA A 215 -29.61 -3.33 15.42
CA ALA A 215 -30.68 -3.76 16.29
C ALA A 215 -31.51 -4.94 15.74
N GLN A 216 -31.40 -5.23 14.43
CA GLN A 216 -32.19 -6.32 13.80
C GLN A 216 -31.49 -7.69 13.89
N ILE A 217 -30.18 -7.74 14.16
CA ILE A 217 -29.43 -9.00 14.23
C ILE A 217 -29.46 -9.58 15.67
N PRO A 218 -29.41 -10.92 15.82
CA PRO A 218 -29.43 -11.58 17.15
C PRO A 218 -28.07 -11.47 17.87
N GLN A 219 -26.99 -11.15 17.17
CA GLN A 219 -25.65 -10.99 17.72
C GLN A 219 -25.60 -9.80 18.68
N LYS A 220 -24.72 -9.87 19.68
CA LYS A 220 -24.32 -8.67 20.44
C LYS A 220 -23.33 -7.86 19.62
N VAL A 221 -23.37 -6.52 19.75
CA VAL A 221 -22.50 -5.62 19.01
C VAL A 221 -21.69 -4.76 19.97
N LEU A 222 -20.38 -4.72 19.75
CA LEU A 222 -19.48 -3.78 20.43
C LEU A 222 -19.04 -2.73 19.41
N TRP A 223 -19.58 -1.53 19.57
CA TRP A 223 -19.38 -0.42 18.62
C TRP A 223 -18.48 0.67 19.20
N ARG A 224 -17.35 0.91 18.53
CA ARG A 224 -16.51 2.07 18.85
C ARG A 224 -17.11 3.34 18.24
N PHE A 225 -17.65 4.20 19.10
CA PHE A 225 -18.31 5.44 18.70
C PHE A 225 -18.22 6.48 19.83
N ASP A 226 -17.90 7.74 19.50
CA ASP A 226 -17.79 8.85 20.47
C ASP A 226 -18.72 10.02 20.10
N GLY A 227 -19.81 9.73 19.40
CA GLY A 227 -20.87 10.67 19.07
C GLY A 227 -22.06 10.59 20.06
N LYS A 228 -23.10 11.35 19.75
CA LYS A 228 -24.38 11.26 20.44
C LYS A 228 -24.97 9.87 20.25
N THR A 229 -25.40 9.22 21.32
CA THR A 229 -26.05 7.90 21.28
C THR A 229 -27.24 7.91 20.32
N PRO A 230 -27.28 7.02 19.32
CA PRO A 230 -28.36 6.95 18.34
C PRO A 230 -29.69 6.60 19.01
N ALA A 231 -30.77 7.26 18.58
CA ALA A 231 -32.11 6.98 19.09
C ALA A 231 -32.62 5.57 18.74
N THR A 232 -32.09 4.96 17.71
CA THR A 232 -32.43 3.61 17.23
C THR A 232 -31.51 2.52 17.78
N LEU A 233 -30.67 2.83 18.79
CA LEU A 233 -29.74 1.87 19.39
C LEU A 233 -30.49 0.71 20.03
N GLY A 234 -30.21 -0.51 19.58
CA GLY A 234 -30.80 -1.72 20.11
C GLY A 234 -30.20 -2.17 21.47
N PRO A 235 -30.91 -2.98 22.27
CA PRO A 235 -30.40 -3.51 23.55
C PRO A 235 -29.25 -4.53 23.36
N ASN A 236 -29.04 -5.00 22.13
CA ASN A 236 -27.92 -5.89 21.75
C ASN A 236 -26.63 -5.14 21.46
N THR A 237 -26.63 -3.80 21.44
CA THR A 237 -25.48 -2.99 21.07
C THR A 237 -24.99 -2.16 22.26
N ARG A 238 -23.67 -2.23 22.52
CA ARG A 238 -22.98 -1.36 23.47
C ARG A 238 -21.99 -0.47 22.73
N ILE A 239 -21.96 0.81 23.12
CA ILE A 239 -21.06 1.84 22.58
C ILE A 239 -19.89 2.03 23.52
N TYR A 240 -18.70 2.12 22.94
CA TYR A 240 -17.44 2.38 23.64
C TYR A 240 -16.64 3.47 22.93
N LYS A 241 -15.98 4.33 23.69
CA LYS A 241 -15.00 5.31 23.13
C LYS A 241 -13.76 4.62 22.61
N TRP A 242 -13.37 3.52 23.26
CA TRP A 242 -12.23 2.69 22.87
C TRP A 242 -12.54 1.20 23.08
N LEU A 243 -12.05 0.37 22.15
CA LEU A 243 -12.20 -1.08 22.22
C LEU A 243 -10.82 -1.76 22.22
N PRO A 244 -10.61 -2.83 22.99
CA PRO A 244 -9.45 -3.72 22.83
C PRO A 244 -9.66 -4.59 21.58
N GLN A 245 -9.51 -3.97 20.38
CA GLN A 245 -9.97 -4.52 19.11
C GLN A 245 -9.31 -5.86 18.79
N ASN A 246 -7.96 -5.96 18.95
CA ASN A 246 -7.27 -7.23 18.72
C ASN A 246 -7.82 -8.36 19.61
N ASP A 247 -8.10 -8.07 20.87
CA ASP A 247 -8.56 -9.08 21.83
C ASP A 247 -10.00 -9.49 21.55
N LEU A 248 -10.84 -8.54 21.14
CA LEU A 248 -12.21 -8.82 20.69
C LEU A 248 -12.24 -9.62 19.39
N LEU A 249 -11.40 -9.29 18.41
CA LEU A 249 -11.33 -10.06 17.16
C LEU A 249 -10.83 -11.47 17.38
N GLY A 250 -9.92 -11.68 18.32
CA GLY A 250 -9.44 -13.01 18.71
C GLY A 250 -10.35 -13.78 19.67
N HIS A 251 -11.47 -13.19 20.11
CA HIS A 251 -12.41 -13.88 20.99
C HIS A 251 -13.23 -14.96 20.21
N PRO A 252 -13.38 -16.19 20.74
CA PRO A 252 -14.05 -17.29 20.02
C PRO A 252 -15.49 -17.02 19.58
N LYS A 253 -16.18 -16.10 20.25
CA LYS A 253 -17.55 -15.69 19.91
C LYS A 253 -17.63 -14.62 18.82
N THR A 254 -16.53 -14.07 18.33
CA THR A 254 -16.57 -13.04 17.29
C THR A 254 -16.89 -13.64 15.93
N LYS A 255 -17.98 -13.16 15.33
CA LYS A 255 -18.52 -13.63 14.06
C LYS A 255 -18.11 -12.76 12.87
N ALA A 256 -18.12 -11.43 13.03
CA ALA A 256 -17.78 -10.50 11.97
C ALA A 256 -17.17 -9.20 12.51
N PHE A 257 -16.49 -8.48 11.63
CA PHE A 257 -15.90 -7.18 11.90
C PHE A 257 -16.38 -6.14 10.89
N ILE A 258 -17.09 -5.10 11.35
CA ILE A 258 -17.42 -3.94 10.55
C ILE A 258 -16.25 -2.95 10.68
N THR A 259 -15.60 -2.64 9.55
CA THR A 259 -14.36 -1.87 9.53
C THR A 259 -14.30 -0.88 8.37
N HIS A 260 -13.52 0.17 8.54
CA HIS A 260 -13.17 1.07 7.45
C HIS A 260 -12.07 0.52 6.51
N GLY A 261 -11.43 -0.61 6.87
CA GLY A 261 -10.37 -1.19 6.05
C GLY A 261 -8.98 -0.59 6.28
N GLY A 262 -8.76 0.10 7.39
CA GLY A 262 -7.41 0.54 7.77
C GLY A 262 -6.49 -0.66 8.04
N ALA A 263 -5.23 -0.58 7.60
CA ALA A 263 -4.29 -1.70 7.58
C ALA A 263 -4.15 -2.44 8.92
N ASN A 264 -4.17 -1.73 10.06
CA ASN A 264 -4.03 -2.38 11.37
C ASN A 264 -5.20 -3.30 11.68
N GLY A 265 -6.44 -2.79 11.61
CA GLY A 265 -7.64 -3.59 11.90
C GLY A 265 -7.85 -4.71 10.89
N LEU A 266 -7.44 -4.48 9.64
CA LEU A 266 -7.50 -5.50 8.60
C LEU A 266 -6.57 -6.67 8.93
N TYR A 267 -5.31 -6.40 9.33
CA TYR A 267 -4.38 -7.48 9.72
C TYR A 267 -4.76 -8.16 11.03
N GLU A 268 -5.35 -7.45 11.99
CA GLU A 268 -5.93 -8.09 13.17
C GLU A 268 -7.06 -9.06 12.79
N ALA A 269 -7.93 -8.69 11.84
CA ALA A 269 -8.98 -9.57 11.36
C ALA A 269 -8.43 -10.77 10.56
N ILE A 270 -7.42 -10.58 9.70
CA ILE A 270 -6.73 -11.68 9.02
C ILE A 270 -6.08 -12.62 10.05
N HIS A 271 -5.33 -12.07 11.02
CA HIS A 271 -4.66 -12.84 12.07
C HIS A 271 -5.62 -13.76 12.84
N HIS A 272 -6.82 -13.27 13.14
CA HIS A 272 -7.83 -14.02 13.89
C HIS A 272 -8.85 -14.73 12.99
N GLY A 273 -8.74 -14.64 11.68
CA GLY A 273 -9.64 -15.30 10.73
C GLY A 273 -11.07 -14.79 10.80
N ILE A 274 -11.27 -13.48 10.92
CA ILE A 274 -12.59 -12.84 11.05
C ILE A 274 -13.01 -12.21 9.72
N PRO A 275 -14.18 -12.61 9.17
CA PRO A 275 -14.71 -12.00 7.96
C PRO A 275 -15.18 -10.56 8.22
N MET A 276 -15.21 -9.73 7.16
CA MET A 276 -15.39 -8.30 7.31
C MET A 276 -16.55 -7.74 6.50
N ILE A 277 -17.17 -6.68 7.05
CA ILE A 277 -18.00 -5.74 6.30
C ILE A 277 -17.18 -4.44 6.18
N GLY A 278 -16.69 -4.16 4.99
CA GLY A 278 -15.85 -3.00 4.71
C GLY A 278 -16.68 -1.75 4.40
N ILE A 279 -16.40 -0.66 5.11
CA ILE A 279 -17.00 0.66 4.87
C ILE A 279 -15.83 1.64 4.66
N PRO A 280 -15.14 1.59 3.51
CA PRO A 280 -13.97 2.43 3.26
C PRO A 280 -14.36 3.90 3.21
N LEU A 281 -13.54 4.77 3.82
CA LEU A 281 -13.80 6.19 3.97
C LEU A 281 -12.84 7.06 3.14
N PHE A 282 -11.55 6.76 3.17
CA PHE A 282 -10.51 7.51 2.45
C PHE A 282 -9.23 6.70 2.26
N GLY A 283 -8.36 7.18 1.38
CA GLY A 283 -7.01 6.65 1.15
C GLY A 283 -7.00 5.20 0.68
N GLU A 284 -6.04 4.43 1.20
CA GLU A 284 -5.80 3.03 0.88
C GLU A 284 -6.91 2.06 1.30
N GLN A 285 -7.87 2.55 2.10
CA GLN A 285 -8.94 1.70 2.64
C GLN A 285 -9.79 1.06 1.54
N HIS A 286 -10.02 1.78 0.44
CA HIS A 286 -10.76 1.25 -0.72
C HIS A 286 -10.04 0.05 -1.34
N ASP A 287 -8.72 0.13 -1.49
CA ASP A 287 -7.93 -0.95 -2.07
C ASP A 287 -7.84 -2.13 -1.09
N ASN A 288 -7.59 -1.85 0.20
CA ASN A 288 -7.55 -2.88 1.24
C ASN A 288 -8.83 -3.71 1.30
N ILE A 289 -10.00 -3.06 1.25
CA ILE A 289 -11.28 -3.77 1.22
C ILE A 289 -11.49 -4.49 -0.12
N ALA A 290 -11.08 -3.90 -1.25
CA ALA A 290 -11.15 -4.58 -2.54
C ALA A 290 -10.31 -5.86 -2.57
N HIS A 291 -9.13 -5.86 -1.94
CA HIS A 291 -8.32 -7.07 -1.76
C HIS A 291 -9.07 -8.14 -0.96
N MET A 292 -9.65 -7.77 0.18
CA MET A 292 -10.40 -8.73 1.01
C MET A 292 -11.67 -9.26 0.33
N VAL A 293 -12.36 -8.43 -0.46
CA VAL A 293 -13.49 -8.85 -1.30
C VAL A 293 -13.03 -9.84 -2.37
N ALA A 294 -11.94 -9.55 -3.07
CA ALA A 294 -11.37 -10.45 -4.07
C ALA A 294 -10.90 -11.80 -3.50
N LYS A 295 -10.52 -11.82 -2.21
CA LYS A 295 -10.17 -13.03 -1.47
C LYS A 295 -11.39 -13.76 -0.89
N GLY A 296 -12.61 -13.23 -1.07
CA GLY A 296 -13.84 -13.82 -0.57
C GLY A 296 -14.02 -13.73 0.95
N ALA A 297 -13.31 -12.84 1.64
CA ALA A 297 -13.35 -12.69 3.09
C ALA A 297 -14.04 -11.39 3.54
N ALA A 298 -14.59 -10.62 2.61
CA ALA A 298 -15.32 -9.39 2.92
C ALA A 298 -16.42 -9.06 1.90
N VAL A 299 -17.35 -8.21 2.33
CA VAL A 299 -18.23 -7.43 1.47
C VAL A 299 -17.92 -5.95 1.65
N THR A 300 -18.27 -5.11 0.66
CA THR A 300 -18.02 -3.67 0.72
C THR A 300 -19.31 -2.87 0.65
N LEU A 301 -19.41 -1.82 1.45
CA LEU A 301 -20.49 -0.85 1.45
C LEU A 301 -19.96 0.57 1.31
N ASN A 302 -20.70 1.41 0.61
CA ASN A 302 -20.35 2.83 0.47
C ASN A 302 -21.12 3.64 1.52
N ILE A 303 -20.41 4.24 2.47
CA ILE A 303 -21.00 5.04 3.55
C ILE A 303 -21.93 6.16 3.06
N ARG A 304 -21.69 6.71 1.85
CA ARG A 304 -22.47 7.83 1.31
C ARG A 304 -23.83 7.38 0.77
N THR A 305 -23.89 6.19 0.17
CA THR A 305 -25.06 5.69 -0.56
C THR A 305 -25.78 4.54 0.14
N MET A 306 -25.12 3.85 1.10
CA MET A 306 -25.71 2.70 1.78
C MET A 306 -26.98 3.10 2.56
N SER A 307 -28.02 2.31 2.40
CA SER A 307 -29.21 2.31 3.23
C SER A 307 -29.01 1.45 4.48
N ARG A 308 -29.93 1.56 5.44
CA ARG A 308 -29.96 0.68 6.61
C ARG A 308 -30.18 -0.79 6.25
N SER A 309 -30.94 -1.06 5.18
CA SER A 309 -31.18 -2.42 4.68
C SER A 309 -29.93 -3.01 4.02
N ASP A 310 -29.11 -2.20 3.33
CA ASP A 310 -27.86 -2.69 2.74
C ASP A 310 -26.89 -3.17 3.82
N LEU A 311 -26.79 -2.47 4.95
CA LEU A 311 -25.96 -2.89 6.07
C LEU A 311 -26.50 -4.17 6.73
N LEU A 312 -27.82 -4.27 6.90
CA LEU A 312 -28.44 -5.47 7.45
C LEU A 312 -28.18 -6.69 6.57
N ASN A 313 -28.45 -6.57 5.28
CA ASN A 313 -28.22 -7.65 4.31
C ASN A 313 -26.73 -8.08 4.27
N ALA A 314 -25.80 -7.11 4.35
CA ALA A 314 -24.36 -7.41 4.39
C ALA A 314 -23.95 -8.14 5.69
N LEU A 315 -24.58 -7.82 6.83
CA LEU A 315 -24.35 -8.53 8.09
C LEU A 315 -24.85 -9.97 8.02
N GLU A 316 -26.09 -10.17 7.56
CA GLU A 316 -26.68 -11.50 7.37
C GLU A 316 -25.84 -12.33 6.39
N GLU A 317 -25.46 -11.77 5.24
CA GLU A 317 -24.63 -12.44 4.23
C GLU A 317 -23.29 -12.89 4.82
N VAL A 318 -22.56 -12.01 5.51
CA VAL A 318 -21.22 -12.34 6.03
C VAL A 318 -21.26 -13.29 7.21
N ILE A 319 -22.31 -13.23 8.05
CA ILE A 319 -22.43 -14.05 9.27
C ILE A 319 -22.98 -15.44 8.95
N ASP A 320 -24.01 -15.53 8.10
CA ASP A 320 -24.76 -16.76 7.86
C ASP A 320 -24.17 -17.59 6.70
N ASN A 321 -23.45 -16.97 5.77
CA ASN A 321 -22.79 -17.67 4.67
C ASN A 321 -21.37 -18.13 5.09
N PRO A 322 -21.13 -19.44 5.27
CA PRO A 322 -19.85 -19.97 5.75
C PRO A 322 -18.69 -19.63 4.83
N PHE A 323 -18.94 -19.32 3.54
CA PHE A 323 -17.93 -18.97 2.56
C PHE A 323 -16.98 -17.87 3.06
N TYR A 324 -17.50 -16.81 3.67
CA TYR A 324 -16.69 -15.69 4.16
C TYR A 324 -15.80 -16.11 5.33
N LYS A 325 -16.35 -16.89 6.26
CA LYS A 325 -15.59 -17.38 7.41
C LYS A 325 -14.50 -18.37 7.00
N GLU A 326 -14.80 -19.27 6.09
CA GLU A 326 -13.84 -20.24 5.57
C GLU A 326 -12.67 -19.55 4.88
N ASN A 327 -12.94 -18.57 4.01
CA ASN A 327 -11.89 -17.79 3.37
C ASN A 327 -11.07 -16.96 4.36
N ALA A 328 -11.72 -16.33 5.34
CA ALA A 328 -11.01 -15.57 6.38
C ALA A 328 -10.10 -16.50 7.21
N MET A 329 -10.54 -17.68 7.56
CA MET A 329 -9.73 -18.68 8.25
C MET A 329 -8.58 -19.19 7.40
N TRP A 330 -8.82 -19.41 6.10
CA TRP A 330 -7.75 -19.79 5.16
C TRP A 330 -6.66 -18.70 5.07
N LEU A 331 -7.04 -17.42 4.96
CA LEU A 331 -6.09 -16.31 4.99
C LEU A 331 -5.31 -16.26 6.30
N SER A 332 -5.98 -16.52 7.44
CA SER A 332 -5.34 -16.62 8.75
C SER A 332 -4.29 -17.74 8.78
N THR A 333 -4.62 -18.91 8.21
CA THR A 333 -3.67 -20.03 8.13
C THR A 333 -2.42 -19.63 7.35
N ILE A 334 -2.56 -18.99 6.18
CA ILE A 334 -1.43 -18.47 5.40
C ILE A 334 -0.65 -17.43 6.19
N HIS A 335 -1.35 -16.52 6.88
CA HIS A 335 -0.72 -15.49 7.68
C HIS A 335 0.16 -16.04 8.80
N HIS A 336 -0.25 -17.14 9.42
CA HIS A 336 0.53 -17.79 10.49
C HIS A 336 1.63 -18.71 9.98
N ASP A 337 1.51 -19.23 8.76
CA ASP A 337 2.48 -20.16 8.14
C ASP A 337 3.56 -19.40 7.35
N GLN A 338 4.14 -18.38 7.98
CA GLN A 338 5.26 -17.62 7.42
C GLN A 338 6.59 -18.16 7.98
N PRO A 339 7.67 -18.21 7.15
CA PRO A 339 8.99 -18.69 7.60
C PRO A 339 9.55 -17.92 8.80
N MET A 340 9.13 -16.68 8.97
CA MET A 340 9.51 -15.81 10.07
C MET A 340 8.32 -14.89 10.42
N LYS A 341 8.06 -14.70 11.71
CA LYS A 341 7.00 -13.79 12.15
C LYS A 341 7.24 -12.38 11.64
N PRO A 342 6.18 -11.62 11.30
CA PRO A 342 6.32 -10.29 10.71
C PRO A 342 7.18 -9.32 11.54
N LEU A 343 7.02 -9.31 12.86
CA LEU A 343 7.81 -8.46 13.75
C LEU A 343 9.29 -8.87 13.77
N ASP A 344 9.57 -10.17 13.87
CA ASP A 344 10.95 -10.70 13.89
C ASP A 344 11.65 -10.39 12.57
N ARG A 345 10.93 -10.49 11.44
CA ARG A 345 11.43 -10.10 10.12
C ARG A 345 11.76 -8.62 10.03
N ALA A 346 10.88 -7.76 10.52
CA ALA A 346 11.13 -6.32 10.55
C ALA A 346 12.36 -5.98 11.40
N VAL A 347 12.44 -6.55 12.61
CA VAL A 347 13.58 -6.37 13.52
C VAL A 347 14.88 -6.87 12.90
N PHE A 348 14.87 -8.07 12.31
CA PHE A 348 16.05 -8.63 11.62
C PHE A 348 16.64 -7.67 10.59
N TRP A 349 15.81 -7.09 9.73
CA TRP A 349 16.29 -6.19 8.67
C TRP A 349 16.75 -4.82 9.21
N ILE A 350 16.09 -4.29 10.22
CA ILE A 350 16.55 -3.07 10.89
C ILE A 350 17.93 -3.30 11.50
N GLU A 351 18.09 -4.38 12.26
CA GLU A 351 19.36 -4.73 12.88
C GLU A 351 20.44 -5.11 11.87
N PHE A 352 20.04 -5.73 10.73
CA PHE A 352 20.96 -6.00 9.62
C PHE A 352 21.58 -4.70 9.10
N VAL A 353 20.76 -3.69 8.83
CA VAL A 353 21.22 -2.37 8.38
C VAL A 353 22.12 -1.71 9.44
N MET A 354 21.78 -1.84 10.71
CA MET A 354 22.62 -1.33 11.82
C MET A 354 23.98 -2.03 11.85
N ARG A 355 24.02 -3.37 11.82
CA ARG A 355 25.25 -4.16 11.89
C ARG A 355 26.19 -3.91 10.70
N HIS A 356 25.64 -3.81 9.50
CA HIS A 356 26.40 -3.68 8.25
C HIS A 356 26.53 -2.23 7.77
N LYS A 357 26.00 -1.26 8.54
CA LYS A 357 25.98 0.17 8.17
C LYS A 357 25.35 0.41 6.79
N GLY A 358 24.30 -0.36 6.47
CA GLY A 358 23.56 -0.30 5.24
C GLY A 358 23.28 -1.66 4.61
N ALA A 359 22.59 -1.65 3.47
CA ALA A 359 22.26 -2.84 2.66
C ALA A 359 22.42 -2.56 1.14
N LYS A 360 23.44 -1.77 0.77
CA LYS A 360 23.65 -1.27 -0.60
C LYS A 360 23.71 -2.38 -1.66
N HIS A 361 24.16 -3.59 -1.29
CA HIS A 361 24.23 -4.76 -2.20
C HIS A 361 22.86 -5.28 -2.61
N LEU A 362 21.78 -4.91 -1.90
CA LEU A 362 20.40 -5.27 -2.23
C LEU A 362 19.70 -4.25 -3.14
N ARG A 363 20.32 -3.09 -3.35
CA ARG A 363 19.73 -2.01 -4.15
C ARG A 363 19.93 -2.29 -5.64
N PRO A 364 18.88 -2.24 -6.47
CA PRO A 364 19.03 -2.44 -7.90
C PRO A 364 19.80 -1.31 -8.56
N LEU A 365 20.64 -1.64 -9.56
CA LEU A 365 21.37 -0.65 -10.36
C LEU A 365 20.44 0.28 -11.15
N ALA A 366 19.17 -0.06 -11.28
CA ALA A 366 18.16 0.77 -11.93
C ALA A 366 18.11 2.22 -11.42
N TYR A 367 18.47 2.46 -10.17
CA TYR A 367 18.60 3.81 -9.61
C TYR A 367 19.62 4.71 -10.29
N ASN A 368 20.63 4.13 -10.91
CA ASN A 368 21.71 4.86 -11.56
C ASN A 368 21.47 5.03 -13.06
N LEU A 369 20.37 4.50 -13.60
CA LEU A 369 20.05 4.53 -15.02
C LEU A 369 19.09 5.68 -15.33
N THR A 370 19.32 6.33 -16.47
CA THR A 370 18.32 7.24 -17.04
C THR A 370 17.12 6.46 -17.54
N TRP A 371 15.97 7.10 -17.74
CA TRP A 371 14.74 6.46 -18.22
C TRP A 371 14.95 5.64 -19.51
N TYR A 372 15.67 6.20 -20.49
CA TYR A 372 15.91 5.49 -21.74
C TYR A 372 16.88 4.31 -21.59
N GLN A 373 17.85 4.37 -20.66
CA GLN A 373 18.73 3.25 -20.33
C GLN A 373 17.96 2.14 -19.59
N TYR A 374 17.09 2.51 -18.64
CA TYR A 374 16.24 1.55 -17.93
C TYR A 374 15.38 0.72 -18.91
N HIS A 375 14.86 1.36 -19.95
CA HIS A 375 14.08 0.70 -21.01
C HIS A 375 14.93 0.18 -22.16
N SER A 376 16.27 0.25 -22.07
CA SER A 376 17.19 -0.18 -23.11
C SER A 376 16.96 0.46 -24.50
N LEU A 377 16.38 1.66 -24.53
CA LEU A 377 16.03 2.33 -25.79
C LEU A 377 17.29 2.74 -26.59
N ASP A 378 18.38 3.05 -25.92
CA ASP A 378 19.71 3.28 -26.48
C ASP A 378 20.22 2.02 -27.21
N VAL A 379 20.13 0.85 -26.59
CA VAL A 379 20.51 -0.44 -27.18
C VAL A 379 19.58 -0.81 -28.34
N ILE A 380 18.28 -0.67 -28.17
CA ILE A 380 17.28 -0.93 -29.23
C ILE A 380 17.54 -0.03 -30.44
N GLY A 381 17.75 1.27 -30.21
CA GLY A 381 18.07 2.23 -31.27
C GLY A 381 19.35 1.87 -32.01
N PHE A 382 20.42 1.47 -31.30
CA PHE A 382 21.66 0.99 -31.90
C PHE A 382 21.44 -0.27 -32.75
N LEU A 383 20.76 -1.28 -32.24
CA LEU A 383 20.50 -2.52 -32.98
C LEU A 383 19.65 -2.27 -34.23
N LEU A 384 18.60 -1.44 -34.15
CA LEU A 384 17.81 -1.05 -35.30
C LEU A 384 18.65 -0.31 -36.35
N SER A 385 19.58 0.56 -35.95
CA SER A 385 20.49 1.24 -36.83
C SER A 385 21.44 0.26 -37.55
N CYS A 386 21.95 -0.75 -36.85
CA CYS A 386 22.78 -1.80 -37.43
C CYS A 386 21.97 -2.61 -38.47
N VAL A 387 20.74 -3.01 -38.16
CA VAL A 387 19.87 -3.73 -39.11
C VAL A 387 19.58 -2.88 -40.34
N ALA A 388 19.20 -1.61 -40.16
CA ALA A 388 18.92 -0.70 -41.26
C ALA A 388 20.16 -0.51 -42.15
N THR A 389 21.35 -0.32 -41.54
CA THR A 389 22.62 -0.19 -42.28
C THR A 389 22.92 -1.45 -43.09
N THR A 390 22.75 -2.63 -42.50
CA THR A 390 22.95 -3.92 -43.20
C THR A 390 22.00 -4.08 -44.37
N ILE A 391 20.76 -3.73 -44.22
CA ILE A 391 19.74 -3.75 -45.31
C ILE A 391 20.18 -2.80 -46.44
N VAL A 392 20.54 -1.56 -46.11
CA VAL A 392 20.97 -0.57 -47.12
C VAL A 392 22.22 -1.03 -47.87
N LEU A 393 23.21 -1.59 -47.18
CA LEU A 393 24.41 -2.13 -47.81
C LEU A 393 24.11 -3.32 -48.71
N SER A 394 23.24 -4.24 -48.22
CA SER A 394 22.81 -5.41 -49.01
C SER A 394 22.08 -4.98 -50.29
N VAL A 395 21.14 -4.04 -50.20
CA VAL A 395 20.44 -3.49 -51.35
C VAL A 395 21.43 -2.81 -52.35
N LYS A 396 22.36 -2.00 -51.83
CA LYS A 396 23.39 -1.36 -52.70
C LYS A 396 24.27 -2.39 -53.36
N CYS A 397 24.71 -3.44 -52.68
CA CYS A 397 25.47 -4.54 -53.25
C CYS A 397 24.69 -5.26 -54.35
N LEU A 398 23.43 -5.61 -54.11
CA LEU A 398 22.55 -6.25 -55.11
C LEU A 398 22.38 -5.37 -56.34
N LEU A 399 22.12 -4.06 -56.16
CA LEU A 399 21.99 -3.11 -57.26
C LEU A 399 23.30 -2.94 -58.05
N PHE A 400 24.42 -2.95 -57.35
CA PHE A 400 25.77 -2.91 -58.00
C PHE A 400 25.99 -4.16 -58.87
N ILE A 401 25.71 -5.35 -58.32
CA ILE A 401 25.83 -6.63 -59.01
C ILE A 401 24.92 -6.65 -60.24
N TYR A 402 23.64 -6.26 -60.05
CA TYR A 402 22.68 -6.17 -61.17
C TYR A 402 23.16 -5.24 -62.27
N ARG A 403 23.60 -4.03 -61.94
CA ARG A 403 24.13 -3.07 -62.93
C ARG A 403 25.39 -3.59 -63.63
N PHE A 404 26.24 -4.33 -62.95
CA PHE A 404 27.44 -4.94 -63.53
C PHE A 404 27.08 -5.98 -64.58
N PHE A 405 26.15 -6.85 -64.31
CA PHE A 405 25.67 -7.87 -65.25
C PHE A 405 24.95 -7.27 -66.47
N VAL A 406 24.07 -6.31 -66.25
CA VAL A 406 23.35 -5.62 -67.36
C VAL A 406 24.31 -4.88 -68.26
N LYS A 407 25.31 -4.22 -67.72
CA LYS A 407 26.34 -3.52 -68.50
C LYS A 407 27.21 -4.48 -69.32
N LYS A 408 27.50 -5.68 -68.79
CA LYS A 408 28.25 -6.74 -69.50
C LYS A 408 27.42 -7.32 -70.64
N GLU A 409 26.13 -7.57 -70.43
CA GLU A 409 25.23 -8.10 -71.49
C GLU A 409 25.03 -7.12 -72.64
N ASN A 410 24.90 -5.83 -72.33
CA ASN A 410 24.77 -4.78 -73.35
C ASN A 410 26.11 -4.60 -74.16
N LYS A 411 27.28 -4.87 -73.55
CA LYS A 411 28.51 -4.84 -74.24
C LYS A 411 28.67 -6.03 -75.19
N MET A 412 28.22 -7.23 -74.83
CA MET A 412 28.23 -8.44 -75.67
C MET A 412 27.23 -8.38 -76.84
N LYS A 413 26.20 -7.56 -76.74
CA LYS A 413 25.18 -7.39 -77.80
C LYS A 413 25.62 -6.34 -78.84
N ASN A 414 26.66 -5.54 -78.55
CA ASN A 414 27.15 -4.48 -79.41
C ASN A 414 28.52 -4.84 -80.05
N GLU A 415 29.10 -6.01 -79.76
CA GLU A 415 30.17 -6.70 -80.43
C GLU A 415 29.62 -7.81 -81.38
#